data_3ab7b5f84611e9c3c8fbc56e268f78f1
#
_entry.id   3ab7b5f84611e9c3c8fbc56e268f78f1
#
_cell.length_a   1.000
_cell.length_b   1.000
_cell.length_c   1.000
_cell.angle_alpha   90.00
_cell.angle_beta   90.00
_cell.angle_gamma   90.00
#
_symmetry.space_group_name_H-M   'P 1'
#
loop_
_entity.id
_entity.type
_entity.pdbx_description
1 polymer ?
#
loop_
_entity_poly.entity_id
_entity_poly.type
_entity_poly.pdbx_seq_one_letter_code
_entity_poly.pdbx_strand_id
1 'polypeptide(L)'
;MKRLLAFLVVVGLAVGLAMVLELTWGNVTLWLPPYRVDMSLQTAILVLLLALVITLLVARIVAGVLGIPDRVRRFRRRRLQEARLRTLSDGIVNYLEGRFARAIKSATVLADDPALARDVPSAPLAASAIAASAAHQLRDSTLRTRWMASIPTQSAEGEARTLAALLEAEFALDDRDGAMALAALSPLTKGDRRHVHTLRLQLRASLLQRQWDEVLRLTRLLENRKAIPGVGALQYKRQVVRAWIETQRHQDAIDLIESTLKHSWDSGLAMLYGQAQGNPRDQLARLEQWLVRHPMDPELNWSLGRLCQRQKLWGKARLHLEASLRVKPMTAT
;
A
#
# COMPACT_ATOMS: atom_id res chain seq x y z
N MET A 1 -35.70 -32.39 -2.55
CA MET A 1 -36.53 -32.62 -3.76
C MET A 1 -36.01 -33.75 -4.65
N LYS A 2 -34.75 -33.79 -5.16
CA LYS A 2 -34.23 -34.87 -6.02
C LYS A 2 -34.30 -36.26 -5.38
N ARG A 3 -34.14 -36.41 -4.06
CA ARG A 3 -34.21 -37.70 -3.34
C ARG A 3 -35.64 -38.22 -3.21
N LEU A 4 -36.62 -37.33 -3.02
CA LEU A 4 -38.05 -37.64 -2.97
C LEU A 4 -38.55 -38.09 -4.34
N LEU A 5 -38.11 -37.42 -5.39
CA LEU A 5 -38.46 -37.79 -6.78
C LEU A 5 -37.86 -39.13 -7.17
N ALA A 6 -36.61 -39.43 -6.79
CA ALA A 6 -35.97 -40.72 -7.03
C ALA A 6 -36.68 -41.88 -6.25
N PHE A 7 -37.13 -41.59 -5.02
CA PHE A 7 -37.91 -42.57 -4.23
C PHE A 7 -39.27 -42.85 -4.88
N LEU A 8 -39.95 -41.81 -5.35
CA LEU A 8 -41.27 -41.92 -6.01
C LEU A 8 -41.17 -42.68 -7.34
N VAL A 9 -40.09 -42.46 -8.12
CA VAL A 9 -39.80 -43.22 -9.34
C VAL A 9 -39.53 -44.67 -9.04
N VAL A 10 -38.78 -45.01 -8.01
CA VAL A 10 -38.49 -46.40 -7.59
C VAL A 10 -39.76 -47.10 -7.12
N VAL A 11 -40.62 -46.42 -6.34
CA VAL A 11 -41.89 -46.99 -5.89
C VAL A 11 -42.86 -47.16 -7.05
N GLY A 12 -42.96 -46.23 -7.98
CA GLY A 12 -43.79 -46.32 -9.19
C GLY A 12 -43.32 -47.47 -10.10
N LEU A 13 -42.03 -47.64 -10.24
CA LEU A 13 -41.44 -48.74 -11.03
C LEU A 13 -41.66 -50.10 -10.36
N ALA A 14 -41.60 -50.20 -9.03
CA ALA A 14 -41.91 -51.40 -8.27
C ALA A 14 -43.38 -51.81 -8.37
N VAL A 15 -44.31 -50.82 -8.28
CA VAL A 15 -45.76 -51.07 -8.43
C VAL A 15 -46.10 -51.49 -9.89
N GLY A 16 -45.53 -50.78 -10.88
CA GLY A 16 -45.70 -51.16 -12.30
C GLY A 16 -45.19 -52.55 -12.62
N LEU A 17 -44.07 -52.92 -12.02
CA LEU A 17 -43.49 -54.26 -12.17
C LEU A 17 -44.32 -55.35 -11.48
N ALA A 18 -44.91 -55.09 -10.31
CA ALA A 18 -45.81 -56.00 -9.62
C ALA A 18 -47.06 -56.27 -10.45
N MET A 19 -47.58 -55.29 -11.15
CA MET A 19 -48.74 -55.43 -12.03
C MET A 19 -48.44 -56.24 -13.29
N VAL A 20 -47.24 -56.19 -13.84
CA VAL A 20 -46.76 -56.99 -14.97
C VAL A 20 -46.51 -58.45 -14.55
N LEU A 21 -46.05 -58.64 -13.32
CA LEU A 21 -45.79 -60.00 -12.76
C LEU A 21 -47.05 -60.85 -12.57
N GLU A 22 -48.23 -60.22 -12.38
CA GLU A 22 -49.50 -60.99 -12.33
C GLU A 22 -49.95 -61.61 -13.66
N LEU A 23 -49.40 -61.07 -14.78
CA LEU A 23 -49.80 -61.50 -16.13
C LEU A 23 -48.91 -62.62 -16.75
N THR A 24 -47.79 -63.01 -16.12
CA THR A 24 -46.81 -63.88 -16.74
C THR A 24 -46.70 -65.27 -16.00
N TRP A 25 -47.09 -66.35 -16.67
CA TRP A 25 -46.92 -67.67 -16.18
C TRP A 25 -45.68 -68.31 -16.88
N GLY A 26 -44.59 -68.52 -16.12
CA GLY A 26 -43.36 -69.13 -16.63
C GLY A 26 -42.42 -69.56 -15.49
N ASN A 27 -41.67 -70.64 -15.72
CA ASN A 27 -40.62 -71.10 -14.80
C ASN A 27 -39.25 -70.85 -15.42
N VAL A 28 -38.31 -70.33 -14.63
CA VAL A 28 -36.90 -70.17 -15.00
C VAL A 28 -36.07 -71.19 -14.26
N THR A 29 -35.35 -72.06 -15.04
CA THR A 29 -34.38 -72.98 -14.48
C THR A 29 -32.97 -72.42 -14.62
N LEU A 30 -32.32 -72.15 -13.50
CA LEU A 30 -30.93 -71.77 -13.44
C LEU A 30 -30.04 -72.94 -13.18
N TRP A 31 -29.15 -73.24 -14.15
CA TRP A 31 -28.26 -74.37 -14.05
C TRP A 31 -26.87 -73.95 -13.64
N LEU A 32 -26.55 -74.07 -12.34
CA LEU A 32 -25.21 -73.95 -11.80
C LEU A 32 -24.69 -75.30 -11.36
N PRO A 33 -23.86 -75.92 -12.14
CA PRO A 33 -23.31 -77.21 -11.75
C PRO A 33 -22.63 -77.14 -10.37
N PRO A 34 -22.93 -78.08 -9.40
CA PRO A 34 -23.80 -79.25 -9.48
C PRO A 34 -25.29 -79.03 -9.10
N TYR A 35 -25.73 -77.77 -8.92
CA TYR A 35 -27.08 -77.46 -8.45
C TYR A 35 -27.99 -77.03 -9.61
N ARG A 36 -29.26 -77.52 -9.56
CA ARG A 36 -30.34 -77.02 -10.41
C ARG A 36 -31.37 -76.34 -9.54
N VAL A 37 -31.59 -75.06 -9.81
CA VAL A 37 -32.56 -74.22 -9.06
C VAL A 37 -33.70 -73.88 -10.01
N ASP A 38 -34.88 -74.51 -9.75
CA ASP A 38 -36.12 -74.16 -10.44
C ASP A 38 -36.91 -73.16 -9.64
N MET A 39 -37.15 -71.99 -10.23
CA MET A 39 -37.88 -70.90 -9.55
C MET A 39 -38.93 -70.31 -10.51
N SER A 40 -39.99 -69.72 -9.97
CA SER A 40 -40.96 -69.00 -10.76
C SER A 40 -40.35 -67.79 -11.41
N LEU A 41 -40.77 -67.36 -12.58
CA LEU A 41 -40.31 -66.19 -13.27
C LEU A 41 -40.42 -64.93 -12.34
N GLN A 42 -41.46 -64.94 -11.54
CA GLN A 42 -41.72 -63.86 -10.56
C GLN A 42 -40.61 -63.77 -9.48
N THR A 43 -40.18 -64.90 -8.92
CA THR A 43 -39.08 -64.91 -7.92
C THR A 43 -37.72 -64.60 -8.55
N ALA A 44 -37.51 -65.08 -9.82
CA ALA A 44 -36.27 -64.73 -10.53
C ALA A 44 -36.12 -63.18 -10.76
N ILE A 45 -37.19 -62.53 -11.18
CA ILE A 45 -37.21 -61.05 -11.37
C ILE A 45 -37.03 -60.32 -10.04
N LEU A 46 -37.66 -60.78 -8.97
CA LEU A 46 -37.54 -60.17 -7.65
C LEU A 46 -36.12 -60.31 -7.09
N VAL A 47 -35.46 -61.47 -7.27
CA VAL A 47 -34.05 -61.68 -6.90
C VAL A 47 -33.11 -60.80 -7.72
N LEU A 48 -33.35 -60.69 -9.03
CA LEU A 48 -32.55 -59.84 -9.91
C LEU A 48 -32.67 -58.33 -9.50
N LEU A 49 -33.88 -57.86 -9.21
CA LEU A 49 -34.13 -56.52 -8.71
C LEU A 49 -33.47 -56.26 -7.38
N LEU A 50 -33.57 -57.20 -6.45
CA LEU A 50 -32.93 -57.08 -5.15
C LEU A 50 -31.39 -57.01 -5.31
N ALA A 51 -30.82 -57.87 -6.18
CA ALA A 51 -29.40 -57.85 -6.49
C ALA A 51 -28.97 -56.50 -7.12
N LEU A 52 -29.79 -55.95 -8.03
CA LEU A 52 -29.54 -54.62 -8.63
C LEU A 52 -29.57 -53.52 -7.57
N VAL A 53 -30.56 -53.50 -6.69
CA VAL A 53 -30.67 -52.50 -5.61
C VAL A 53 -29.48 -52.62 -4.66
N ILE A 54 -29.08 -53.85 -4.28
CA ILE A 54 -27.90 -54.03 -3.42
C ILE A 54 -26.64 -53.52 -4.13
N THR A 55 -26.45 -53.84 -5.40
CA THR A 55 -25.28 -53.38 -6.19
C THR A 55 -25.24 -51.83 -6.27
N LEU A 56 -26.36 -51.20 -6.53
CA LEU A 56 -26.47 -49.74 -6.55
C LEU A 56 -26.19 -49.13 -5.19
N LEU A 57 -26.68 -49.74 -4.12
CA LEU A 57 -26.43 -49.30 -2.74
C LEU A 57 -24.95 -49.39 -2.38
N VAL A 58 -24.33 -50.53 -2.68
CA VAL A 58 -22.88 -50.75 -2.47
C VAL A 58 -22.06 -49.76 -3.29
N ALA A 59 -22.37 -49.61 -4.59
CA ALA A 59 -21.70 -48.61 -5.44
C ALA A 59 -21.81 -47.18 -4.88
N ARG A 60 -22.99 -46.85 -4.33
CA ARG A 60 -23.21 -45.51 -3.71
C ARG A 60 -22.44 -45.32 -2.41
N ILE A 61 -22.34 -46.36 -1.58
CA ILE A 61 -21.53 -46.38 -0.36
C ILE A 61 -20.05 -46.25 -0.73
N VAL A 62 -19.56 -47.03 -1.67
CA VAL A 62 -18.17 -46.99 -2.16
C VAL A 62 -17.83 -45.61 -2.75
N ALA A 63 -18.70 -45.07 -3.61
CA ALA A 63 -18.53 -43.74 -4.17
C ALA A 63 -18.53 -42.62 -3.07
N GLY A 64 -19.37 -42.82 -2.05
CA GLY A 64 -19.40 -41.93 -0.87
C GLY A 64 -18.09 -41.95 -0.08
N VAL A 65 -17.60 -43.17 0.19
CA VAL A 65 -16.34 -43.40 0.94
C VAL A 65 -15.13 -42.89 0.13
N LEU A 66 -15.08 -43.20 -1.17
CA LEU A 66 -14.00 -42.71 -2.06
C LEU A 66 -14.01 -41.20 -2.26
N GLY A 67 -15.17 -40.55 -2.16
CA GLY A 67 -15.28 -39.07 -2.26
C GLY A 67 -14.98 -38.32 -0.94
N ILE A 68 -14.88 -38.99 0.20
CA ILE A 68 -14.55 -38.37 1.50
C ILE A 68 -13.16 -37.71 1.51
N PRO A 69 -12.08 -38.38 1.01
CA PRO A 69 -10.76 -37.78 1.04
C PRO A 69 -10.67 -36.45 0.29
N ASP A 70 -11.36 -36.26 -0.82
CA ASP A 70 -11.33 -35.01 -1.59
C ASP A 70 -12.11 -33.88 -0.92
N ARG A 71 -13.19 -34.18 -0.21
CA ARG A 71 -13.94 -33.22 0.58
C ARG A 71 -13.14 -32.77 1.80
N VAL A 72 -12.49 -33.73 2.48
CA VAL A 72 -11.61 -33.43 3.63
C VAL A 72 -10.39 -32.64 3.20
N ARG A 73 -9.75 -33.01 2.07
CA ARG A 73 -8.62 -32.22 1.51
C ARG A 73 -9.02 -30.81 1.15
N ARG A 74 -10.16 -30.59 0.50
CA ARG A 74 -10.69 -29.26 0.18
C ARG A 74 -11.02 -28.46 1.43
N PHE A 75 -11.62 -29.09 2.43
CA PHE A 75 -11.93 -28.42 3.70
C PHE A 75 -10.67 -28.05 4.48
N ARG A 76 -9.67 -28.95 4.54
CA ARG A 76 -8.36 -28.66 5.16
C ARG A 76 -7.64 -27.52 4.43
N ARG A 77 -7.63 -27.53 3.08
CA ARG A 77 -7.03 -26.45 2.29
C ARG A 77 -7.68 -25.09 2.60
N ARG A 78 -8.99 -25.02 2.62
CA ARG A 78 -9.73 -23.77 2.97
C ARG A 78 -9.39 -23.30 4.37
N ARG A 79 -9.41 -24.16 5.37
CA ARG A 79 -9.03 -23.80 6.75
C ARG A 79 -7.59 -23.30 6.85
N LEU A 80 -6.67 -23.92 6.15
CA LEU A 80 -5.27 -23.49 6.11
C LEU A 80 -5.14 -22.11 5.44
N GLN A 81 -5.82 -21.87 4.34
CA GLN A 81 -5.85 -20.57 3.68
C GLN A 81 -6.45 -19.48 4.60
N GLU A 82 -7.56 -19.77 5.26
CA GLU A 82 -8.16 -18.83 6.22
C GLU A 82 -7.22 -18.54 7.41
N ALA A 83 -6.55 -19.55 7.94
CA ALA A 83 -5.57 -19.39 9.02
C ALA A 83 -4.39 -18.53 8.58
N ARG A 84 -3.87 -18.73 7.35
CA ARG A 84 -2.78 -17.94 6.77
C ARG A 84 -3.16 -16.48 6.57
N LEU A 85 -4.35 -16.23 6.02
CA LEU A 85 -4.87 -14.87 5.85
C LEU A 85 -5.06 -14.17 7.20
N ARG A 86 -5.54 -14.87 8.23
CA ARG A 86 -5.62 -14.36 9.60
C ARG A 86 -4.23 -14.01 10.13
N THR A 87 -3.23 -14.88 9.99
CA THR A 87 -1.87 -14.61 10.46
C THR A 87 -1.26 -13.38 9.76
N LEU A 88 -1.50 -13.20 8.45
CA LEU A 88 -1.07 -12.01 7.70
C LEU A 88 -1.79 -10.75 8.22
N SER A 89 -3.09 -10.84 8.39
CA SER A 89 -3.89 -9.73 8.96
C SER A 89 -3.42 -9.38 10.38
N ASP A 90 -3.19 -10.39 11.23
CA ASP A 90 -2.66 -10.20 12.59
C ASP A 90 -1.26 -9.55 12.56
N GLY A 91 -0.41 -9.92 11.60
CA GLY A 91 0.90 -9.30 11.40
C GLY A 91 0.80 -7.81 11.10
N ILE A 92 -0.07 -7.43 10.17
CA ILE A 92 -0.34 -6.03 9.81
C ILE A 92 -0.94 -5.27 10.99
N VAL A 93 -1.97 -5.82 11.64
CA VAL A 93 -2.64 -5.19 12.78
C VAL A 93 -1.66 -4.99 13.94
N ASN A 94 -0.88 -6.01 14.31
CA ASN A 94 0.13 -5.89 15.35
C ASN A 94 1.20 -4.83 15.02
N TYR A 95 1.59 -4.71 13.76
CA TYR A 95 2.51 -3.66 13.31
C TYR A 95 1.91 -2.26 13.50
N LEU A 96 0.66 -2.05 13.03
CA LEU A 96 -0.05 -0.77 13.16
C LEU A 96 -0.34 -0.39 14.61
N GLU A 97 -0.57 -1.37 15.48
CA GLU A 97 -0.75 -1.17 16.93
C GLU A 97 0.59 -0.94 17.69
N GLY A 98 1.72 -0.96 16.99
CA GLY A 98 3.05 -0.82 17.62
C GLY A 98 3.55 -2.07 18.37
N ARG A 99 2.88 -3.20 18.19
CA ARG A 99 3.28 -4.50 18.81
C ARG A 99 4.30 -5.21 17.93
N PHE A 100 5.45 -4.57 17.70
CA PHE A 100 6.45 -4.98 16.69
C PHE A 100 6.96 -6.40 16.88
N ALA A 101 7.23 -6.84 18.12
CA ALA A 101 7.68 -8.20 18.38
C ALA A 101 6.65 -9.27 17.96
N ARG A 102 5.36 -8.99 18.12
CA ARG A 102 4.30 -9.89 17.65
C ARG A 102 4.17 -9.86 16.13
N ALA A 103 4.31 -8.69 15.52
CA ALA A 103 4.32 -8.56 14.07
C ALA A 103 5.44 -9.39 13.43
N ILE A 104 6.65 -9.34 13.98
CA ILE A 104 7.79 -10.17 13.54
C ILE A 104 7.46 -11.66 13.68
N LYS A 105 6.90 -12.08 14.82
CA LYS A 105 6.53 -13.49 15.03
C LYS A 105 5.50 -13.97 13.99
N SER A 106 4.49 -13.19 13.70
CA SER A 106 3.49 -13.50 12.66
C SER A 106 4.14 -13.58 11.27
N ALA A 107 5.04 -12.63 10.96
CA ALA A 107 5.76 -12.59 9.69
C ALA A 107 6.69 -13.82 9.52
N THR A 108 7.37 -14.26 10.58
CA THR A 108 8.23 -15.46 10.55
C THR A 108 7.42 -16.70 10.16
N VAL A 109 6.26 -16.91 10.77
CA VAL A 109 5.38 -18.04 10.45
C VAL A 109 4.95 -18.03 8.98
N LEU A 110 4.74 -16.84 8.40
CA LEU A 110 4.32 -16.69 7.00
C LEU A 110 5.50 -16.87 6.02
N ALA A 111 6.68 -16.40 6.37
CA ALA A 111 7.88 -16.51 5.54
C ALA A 111 8.34 -17.96 5.41
N ASP A 112 8.17 -18.76 6.47
CA ASP A 112 8.57 -20.16 6.52
C ASP A 112 7.54 -21.13 5.89
N ASP A 113 6.41 -20.64 5.36
CA ASP A 113 5.38 -21.47 4.73
C ASP A 113 5.54 -21.60 3.20
N PRO A 114 6.14 -22.68 2.70
CA PRO A 114 6.40 -22.86 1.27
C PRO A 114 5.12 -23.05 0.43
N ALA A 115 4.03 -23.45 1.07
CA ALA A 115 2.76 -23.61 0.37
C ALA A 115 2.07 -22.23 0.19
N LEU A 116 2.24 -21.32 1.13
CA LEU A 116 1.77 -19.94 0.97
C LEU A 116 2.52 -19.24 -0.17
N ALA A 117 3.83 -19.43 -0.28
CA ALA A 117 4.64 -18.86 -1.35
C ALA A 117 4.21 -19.35 -2.76
N ARG A 118 3.68 -20.58 -2.87
CA ARG A 118 3.11 -21.10 -4.14
C ARG A 118 1.73 -20.52 -4.43
N ASP A 119 0.87 -20.44 -3.41
CA ASP A 119 -0.53 -19.98 -3.56
C ASP A 119 -0.61 -18.44 -3.73
N VAL A 120 0.25 -17.70 -3.04
CA VAL A 120 0.33 -16.24 -3.06
C VAL A 120 1.79 -15.81 -3.06
N PRO A 121 2.43 -15.65 -4.22
CA PRO A 121 3.87 -15.34 -4.34
C PRO A 121 4.29 -14.03 -3.63
N SER A 122 3.38 -13.07 -3.50
CA SER A 122 3.63 -11.80 -2.80
C SER A 122 3.58 -11.89 -1.26
N ALA A 123 3.06 -12.98 -0.68
CA ALA A 123 2.88 -13.08 0.76
C ALA A 123 4.23 -13.16 1.54
N PRO A 124 5.24 -13.94 1.13
CA PRO A 124 6.55 -13.89 1.77
C PRO A 124 7.22 -12.52 1.66
N LEU A 125 7.03 -11.84 0.53
CA LEU A 125 7.54 -10.48 0.32
C LEU A 125 6.91 -9.50 1.33
N ALA A 126 5.58 -9.55 1.47
CA ALA A 126 4.86 -8.71 2.44
C ALA A 126 5.27 -9.03 3.88
N ALA A 127 5.43 -10.33 4.22
CA ALA A 127 5.89 -10.76 5.54
C ALA A 127 7.30 -10.24 5.85
N SER A 128 8.23 -10.37 4.90
CA SER A 128 9.60 -9.85 5.06
C SER A 128 9.62 -8.32 5.22
N ALA A 129 8.80 -7.60 4.46
CA ALA A 129 8.68 -6.14 4.56
C ALA A 129 8.14 -5.71 5.93
N ILE A 130 7.07 -6.35 6.43
CA ILE A 130 6.50 -6.08 7.76
C ILE A 130 7.53 -6.36 8.85
N ALA A 131 8.24 -7.51 8.76
CA ALA A 131 9.25 -7.88 9.74
C ALA A 131 10.46 -6.94 9.74
N ALA A 132 10.95 -6.53 8.55
CA ALA A 132 12.03 -5.55 8.42
C ALA A 132 11.63 -4.19 9.02
N SER A 133 10.42 -3.70 8.70
CA SER A 133 9.90 -2.45 9.24
C SER A 133 9.71 -2.53 10.76
N ALA A 134 9.20 -3.64 11.28
CA ALA A 134 9.04 -3.85 12.72
C ALA A 134 10.39 -3.94 13.44
N ALA A 135 11.39 -4.60 12.85
CA ALA A 135 12.76 -4.66 13.37
C ALA A 135 13.41 -3.27 13.39
N HIS A 136 13.18 -2.45 12.37
CA HIS A 136 13.65 -1.06 12.34
C HIS A 136 13.04 -0.23 13.47
N GLN A 137 11.74 -0.35 13.73
CA GLN A 137 11.08 0.33 14.84
C GLN A 137 11.60 -0.10 16.22
N LEU A 138 12.01 -1.37 16.35
CA LEU A 138 12.67 -1.89 17.55
C LEU A 138 14.14 -1.49 17.65
N ARG A 139 14.71 -0.81 16.63
CA ARG A 139 16.12 -0.47 16.51
C ARG A 139 17.06 -1.68 16.53
N ASP A 140 16.55 -2.85 16.10
CA ASP A 140 17.36 -4.05 15.95
C ASP A 140 17.92 -4.11 14.52
N SER A 141 19.14 -3.62 14.37
CA SER A 141 19.83 -3.57 13.07
C SER A 141 20.14 -4.96 12.51
N THR A 142 20.41 -5.94 13.37
CA THR A 142 20.75 -7.30 12.95
C THR A 142 19.54 -8.00 12.37
N LEU A 143 18.41 -7.87 13.05
CA LEU A 143 17.15 -8.45 12.60
C LEU A 143 16.63 -7.75 11.35
N ARG A 144 16.76 -6.41 11.28
CA ARG A 144 16.44 -5.62 10.08
C ARG A 144 17.22 -6.11 8.87
N THR A 145 18.55 -6.22 8.98
CA THR A 145 19.42 -6.68 7.89
C THR A 145 19.07 -8.09 7.45
N ARG A 146 18.79 -8.99 8.38
CA ARG A 146 18.36 -10.36 8.07
C ARG A 146 17.07 -10.38 7.25
N TRP A 147 16.06 -9.60 7.64
CA TRP A 147 14.78 -9.55 6.93
C TRP A 147 14.89 -8.83 5.58
N MET A 148 15.70 -7.79 5.46
CA MET A 148 15.99 -7.15 4.17
C MET A 148 16.68 -8.12 3.20
N ALA A 149 17.64 -8.92 3.68
CA ALA A 149 18.31 -9.94 2.88
C ALA A 149 17.37 -11.08 2.41
N SER A 150 16.26 -11.31 3.12
CA SER A 150 15.25 -12.30 2.72
C SER A 150 14.36 -11.82 1.58
N ILE A 151 14.36 -10.53 1.23
CA ILE A 151 13.65 -9.99 0.07
C ILE A 151 14.41 -10.38 -1.21
N PRO A 152 13.81 -11.15 -2.14
CA PRO A 152 14.51 -11.67 -3.31
C PRO A 152 14.72 -10.56 -4.36
N THR A 153 15.78 -9.78 -4.23
CA THR A 153 16.08 -8.66 -5.15
C THR A 153 16.74 -9.08 -6.46
N GLN A 154 17.39 -10.25 -6.51
CA GLN A 154 18.17 -10.70 -7.67
C GLN A 154 17.36 -11.42 -8.75
N SER A 155 16.31 -12.14 -8.36
CA SER A 155 15.45 -12.93 -9.27
C SER A 155 14.07 -12.33 -9.44
N ALA A 156 13.82 -11.19 -8.80
CA ALA A 156 12.49 -10.69 -8.65
C ALA A 156 12.06 -9.81 -9.81
N GLU A 157 10.85 -10.03 -10.20
CA GLU A 157 9.95 -9.03 -10.77
C GLU A 157 10.21 -7.67 -10.13
N GLY A 158 10.10 -6.60 -10.89
CA GLY A 158 10.45 -5.24 -10.44
C GLY A 158 9.88 -4.82 -9.09
N GLU A 159 8.77 -5.44 -8.66
CA GLU A 159 8.07 -5.14 -7.39
C GLU A 159 8.91 -5.36 -6.14
N ALA A 160 9.61 -6.50 -6.03
CA ALA A 160 10.41 -6.80 -4.82
C ALA A 160 11.62 -5.86 -4.73
N ARG A 161 12.24 -5.54 -5.87
CA ARG A 161 13.33 -4.56 -5.93
C ARG A 161 12.85 -3.16 -5.54
N THR A 162 11.69 -2.77 -6.06
CA THR A 162 11.09 -1.47 -5.74
C THR A 162 10.75 -1.38 -4.26
N LEU A 163 10.14 -2.42 -3.67
CA LEU A 163 9.81 -2.47 -2.26
C LEU A 163 11.06 -2.40 -1.37
N ALA A 164 12.10 -3.18 -1.68
CA ALA A 164 13.36 -3.15 -0.93
C ALA A 164 13.98 -1.76 -0.96
N ALA A 165 14.07 -1.13 -2.13
CA ALA A 165 14.62 0.21 -2.29
C ALA A 165 13.83 1.28 -1.51
N LEU A 166 12.50 1.17 -1.49
CA LEU A 166 11.64 2.09 -0.72
C LEU A 166 11.85 1.92 0.79
N LEU A 167 11.90 0.67 1.28
CA LEU A 167 12.16 0.39 2.71
C LEU A 167 13.56 0.86 3.14
N GLU A 168 14.59 0.58 2.35
CA GLU A 168 15.94 1.06 2.63
C GLU A 168 16.00 2.58 2.69
N ALA A 169 15.32 3.26 1.76
CA ALA A 169 15.26 4.71 1.75
C ALA A 169 14.51 5.26 2.97
N GLU A 170 13.39 4.64 3.39
CA GLU A 170 12.68 5.03 4.60
C GLU A 170 13.54 4.87 5.85
N PHE A 171 14.20 3.72 6.00
CA PHE A 171 15.09 3.46 7.14
C PHE A 171 16.25 4.46 7.20
N ALA A 172 16.89 4.73 6.05
CA ALA A 172 17.96 5.73 5.98
C ALA A 172 17.45 7.14 6.34
N LEU A 173 16.23 7.52 5.92
CA LEU A 173 15.64 8.81 6.29
C LEU A 173 15.32 8.92 7.78
N ASP A 174 14.88 7.84 8.41
CA ASP A 174 14.62 7.82 9.84
C ASP A 174 15.94 7.88 10.65
N ASP A 175 17.02 7.29 10.10
CA ASP A 175 18.38 7.41 10.60
C ASP A 175 19.04 8.77 10.22
N ARG A 176 18.32 9.67 9.53
CA ARG A 176 18.76 10.98 9.02
C ARG A 176 19.91 10.91 8.00
N ASP A 177 20.09 9.80 7.35
CA ASP A 177 21.05 9.63 6.27
C ASP A 177 20.40 9.85 4.91
N GLY A 178 20.38 11.11 4.47
CA GLY A 178 19.83 11.47 3.15
C GLY A 178 20.65 10.93 1.98
N ALA A 179 21.97 10.73 2.15
CA ALA A 179 22.81 10.20 1.07
C ALA A 179 22.50 8.72 0.82
N MET A 180 22.42 7.93 1.90
CA MET A 180 22.01 6.53 1.80
C MET A 180 20.60 6.39 1.21
N ALA A 181 19.66 7.25 1.63
CA ALA A 181 18.30 7.23 1.08
C ALA A 181 18.28 7.48 -0.43
N LEU A 182 19.03 8.47 -0.95
CA LEU A 182 19.14 8.72 -2.39
C LEU A 182 19.82 7.57 -3.13
N ALA A 183 20.86 6.98 -2.53
CA ALA A 183 21.54 5.81 -3.09
C ALA A 183 20.57 4.61 -3.23
N ALA A 184 19.77 4.33 -2.19
CA ALA A 184 18.76 3.27 -2.20
C ALA A 184 17.69 3.46 -3.31
N LEU A 185 17.31 4.71 -3.60
CA LEU A 185 16.33 5.02 -4.64
C LEU A 185 16.93 5.07 -6.06
N SER A 186 18.26 5.05 -6.18
CA SER A 186 18.95 5.19 -7.48
C SER A 186 18.68 4.05 -8.46
N PRO A 187 18.55 2.76 -8.07
CA PRO A 187 18.31 1.65 -8.98
C PRO A 187 16.86 1.57 -9.49
N LEU A 188 15.94 2.39 -8.97
CA LEU A 188 14.54 2.36 -9.40
C LEU A 188 14.37 2.77 -10.86
N THR A 189 13.41 2.15 -11.55
CA THR A 189 13.06 2.48 -12.94
C THR A 189 12.53 3.92 -13.06
N LYS A 190 12.53 4.48 -14.28
CA LYS A 190 11.93 5.82 -14.51
C LYS A 190 10.45 5.87 -14.14
N GLY A 191 9.73 4.75 -14.27
CA GLY A 191 8.32 4.61 -13.85
C GLY A 191 8.18 4.72 -12.34
N ASP A 192 8.91 3.89 -11.60
CA ASP A 192 8.84 3.81 -10.13
C ASP A 192 9.28 5.11 -9.46
N ARG A 193 10.29 5.80 -10.02
CA ARG A 193 10.72 7.12 -9.54
C ARG A 193 9.64 8.20 -9.65
N ARG A 194 8.62 8.01 -10.50
CA ARG A 194 7.52 8.95 -10.66
C ARG A 194 6.38 8.73 -9.68
N HIS A 195 6.37 7.64 -8.91
CA HIS A 195 5.33 7.44 -7.91
C HIS A 195 5.41 8.52 -6.82
N VAL A 196 4.25 8.97 -6.35
CA VAL A 196 4.14 10.05 -5.35
C VAL A 196 4.94 9.72 -4.09
N HIS A 197 4.87 8.48 -3.63
CA HIS A 197 5.62 8.04 -2.45
C HIS A 197 7.13 8.17 -2.65
N THR A 198 7.65 7.67 -3.77
CA THR A 198 9.07 7.80 -4.13
C THR A 198 9.51 9.27 -4.20
N LEU A 199 8.71 10.13 -4.84
CA LEU A 199 9.00 11.57 -4.90
C LEU A 199 9.03 12.23 -3.52
N ARG A 200 8.18 11.79 -2.59
CA ARG A 200 8.21 12.28 -1.20
C ARG A 200 9.48 11.85 -0.46
N LEU A 201 9.92 10.60 -0.64
CA LEU A 201 11.18 10.11 -0.07
C LEU A 201 12.37 10.88 -0.65
N GLN A 202 12.42 11.07 -1.97
CA GLN A 202 13.45 11.88 -2.63
C GLN A 202 13.46 13.32 -2.09
N LEU A 203 12.30 13.94 -1.92
CA LEU A 203 12.19 15.29 -1.37
C LEU A 203 12.76 15.37 0.05
N ARG A 204 12.39 14.42 0.94
CA ARG A 204 12.93 14.36 2.31
C ARG A 204 14.45 14.16 2.31
N ALA A 205 14.95 13.27 1.45
CA ALA A 205 16.37 12.99 1.32
C ALA A 205 17.15 14.21 0.78
N SER A 206 16.63 14.88 -0.25
CA SER A 206 17.24 16.08 -0.82
C SER A 206 17.26 17.26 0.16
N LEU A 207 16.24 17.37 1.04
CA LEU A 207 16.24 18.35 2.14
C LEU A 207 17.37 18.10 3.14
N LEU A 208 17.58 16.83 3.55
CA LEU A 208 18.68 16.46 4.44
C LEU A 208 20.05 16.74 3.80
N GLN A 209 20.17 16.52 2.49
CA GLN A 209 21.39 16.78 1.73
C GLN A 209 21.55 18.23 1.26
N ARG A 210 20.61 19.11 1.63
CA ARG A 210 20.61 20.54 1.22
C ARG A 210 20.70 20.75 -0.30
N GLN A 211 20.13 19.83 -1.09
CA GLN A 211 20.07 19.92 -2.55
C GLN A 211 18.90 20.78 -3.00
N TRP A 212 19.02 22.11 -2.82
CA TRP A 212 17.90 23.04 -2.91
C TRP A 212 17.23 23.09 -4.28
N ASP A 213 18.01 22.96 -5.35
CA ASP A 213 17.48 22.95 -6.72
C ASP A 213 16.62 21.70 -6.95
N GLU A 214 17.04 20.55 -6.41
CA GLU A 214 16.28 19.31 -6.48
C GLU A 214 15.03 19.35 -5.58
N VAL A 215 15.13 19.95 -4.39
CA VAL A 215 13.99 20.21 -3.52
C VAL A 215 12.93 21.02 -4.25
N LEU A 216 13.33 22.10 -4.94
CA LEU A 216 12.40 22.92 -5.71
C LEU A 216 11.75 22.16 -6.86
N ARG A 217 12.56 21.38 -7.60
CA ARG A 217 12.09 20.54 -8.71
C ARG A 217 11.04 19.52 -8.25
N LEU A 218 11.33 18.81 -7.16
CA LEU A 218 10.44 17.80 -6.58
C LEU A 218 9.18 18.43 -5.98
N THR A 219 9.30 19.58 -5.34
CA THR A 219 8.15 20.35 -4.81
C THR A 219 7.19 20.71 -5.94
N ARG A 220 7.69 21.25 -7.06
CA ARG A 220 6.86 21.58 -8.24
C ARG A 220 6.18 20.34 -8.83
N LEU A 221 6.89 19.20 -8.90
CA LEU A 221 6.30 17.95 -9.39
C LEU A 221 5.17 17.45 -8.49
N LEU A 222 5.35 17.51 -7.17
CA LEU A 222 4.34 17.08 -6.21
C LEU A 222 3.15 18.05 -6.15
N GLU A 223 3.40 19.35 -6.30
CA GLU A 223 2.37 20.39 -6.39
C GLU A 223 1.49 20.19 -7.64
N ASN A 224 2.10 19.99 -8.81
CA ASN A 224 1.38 19.73 -10.06
C ASN A 224 0.51 18.47 -10.00
N ARG A 225 0.89 17.49 -9.18
CA ARG A 225 0.12 16.26 -8.95
C ARG A 225 -0.90 16.37 -7.82
N LYS A 226 -1.03 17.56 -7.20
CA LYS A 226 -1.85 17.78 -6.00
C LYS A 226 -1.51 16.81 -4.86
N ALA A 227 -0.26 16.34 -4.82
CA ALA A 227 0.24 15.39 -3.83
C ALA A 227 0.70 16.04 -2.52
N ILE A 228 0.92 17.36 -2.53
CA ILE A 228 1.15 18.18 -1.35
C ILE A 228 0.16 19.36 -1.34
N PRO A 229 -0.34 19.77 -0.16
CA PRO A 229 -1.17 20.96 -0.06
C PRO A 229 -0.36 22.22 -0.41
N GLY A 230 -1.01 23.24 -0.95
CA GLY A 230 -0.34 24.50 -1.35
C GLY A 230 0.48 25.13 -0.22
N VAL A 231 -0.04 25.10 1.02
CA VAL A 231 0.69 25.58 2.21
C VAL A 231 1.99 24.81 2.42
N GLY A 232 1.98 23.49 2.24
CA GLY A 232 3.20 22.67 2.34
C GLY A 232 4.21 23.00 1.24
N ALA A 233 3.74 23.22 0.00
CA ALA A 233 4.61 23.66 -1.10
C ALA A 233 5.27 25.01 -0.82
N LEU A 234 4.51 25.97 -0.28
CA LEU A 234 5.03 27.27 0.14
C LEU A 234 6.10 27.16 1.24
N GLN A 235 5.93 26.21 2.16
CA GLN A 235 6.92 25.94 3.21
C GLN A 235 8.27 25.49 2.61
N TYR A 236 8.26 24.56 1.65
CA TYR A 236 9.48 24.12 0.96
C TYR A 236 10.10 25.26 0.14
N LYS A 237 9.30 26.03 -0.60
CA LYS A 237 9.77 27.20 -1.35
C LYS A 237 10.44 28.24 -0.44
N ARG A 238 9.87 28.50 0.75
CA ARG A 238 10.50 29.39 1.75
C ARG A 238 11.87 28.88 2.22
N GLN A 239 12.00 27.56 2.46
CA GLN A 239 13.29 26.98 2.85
C GLN A 239 14.34 27.12 1.74
N VAL A 240 13.95 26.85 0.50
CA VAL A 240 14.82 27.02 -0.68
C VAL A 240 15.28 28.48 -0.81
N VAL A 241 14.35 29.43 -0.75
CA VAL A 241 14.64 30.86 -0.84
C VAL A 241 15.60 31.31 0.27
N ARG A 242 15.37 30.87 1.51
CA ARG A 242 16.25 31.20 2.64
C ARG A 242 17.66 30.69 2.40
N ALA A 243 17.79 29.43 1.97
CA ALA A 243 19.10 28.84 1.69
C ALA A 243 19.80 29.52 0.51
N TRP A 244 19.08 29.95 -0.52
CA TRP A 244 19.67 30.69 -1.64
C TRP A 244 20.12 32.08 -1.22
N ILE A 245 19.40 32.78 -0.33
CA ILE A 245 19.85 34.03 0.25
C ILE A 245 21.15 33.81 1.06
N GLU A 246 21.21 32.80 1.90
CA GLU A 246 22.38 32.43 2.69
C GLU A 246 23.60 32.07 1.82
N THR A 247 23.39 31.44 0.67
CA THR A 247 24.43 31.06 -0.29
C THR A 247 24.67 32.10 -1.38
N GLN A 248 24.21 33.35 -1.18
CA GLN A 248 24.39 34.51 -2.07
C GLN A 248 23.74 34.35 -3.47
N ARG A 249 22.84 33.41 -3.64
CA ARG A 249 22.04 33.21 -4.86
C ARG A 249 20.81 34.12 -4.84
N HIS A 250 21.04 35.41 -4.67
CA HIS A 250 19.96 36.38 -4.44
C HIS A 250 19.00 36.53 -5.61
N GLN A 251 19.51 36.49 -6.87
CA GLN A 251 18.66 36.63 -8.05
C GLN A 251 17.71 35.43 -8.19
N ASP A 252 18.20 34.21 -8.02
CA ASP A 252 17.37 32.99 -8.05
C ASP A 252 16.24 33.05 -6.97
N ALA A 253 16.60 33.55 -5.79
CA ALA A 253 15.64 33.76 -4.69
C ALA A 253 14.56 34.79 -5.07
N ILE A 254 14.94 35.90 -5.66
CA ILE A 254 14.01 36.96 -6.11
C ILE A 254 13.06 36.43 -7.16
N ASP A 255 13.57 35.72 -8.18
CA ASP A 255 12.77 35.17 -9.28
C ASP A 255 11.76 34.13 -8.77
N LEU A 256 12.20 33.26 -7.85
CA LEU A 256 11.31 32.28 -7.24
C LEU A 256 10.20 32.92 -6.41
N ILE A 257 10.53 33.95 -5.61
CA ILE A 257 9.55 34.70 -4.80
C ILE A 257 8.53 35.37 -5.72
N GLU A 258 9.00 36.16 -6.70
CA GLU A 258 8.11 36.87 -7.61
C GLU A 258 7.19 35.93 -8.39
N SER A 259 7.72 34.86 -8.93
CA SER A 259 6.92 33.86 -9.64
C SER A 259 5.88 33.17 -8.74
N THR A 260 6.21 32.94 -7.47
CA THR A 260 5.30 32.31 -6.51
C THR A 260 4.21 33.27 -6.08
N LEU A 261 4.55 34.51 -5.70
CA LEU A 261 3.60 35.50 -5.21
C LEU A 261 2.61 36.02 -6.28
N LYS A 262 2.92 35.83 -7.56
CA LYS A 262 1.95 36.07 -8.65
C LYS A 262 0.70 35.17 -8.56
N HIS A 263 0.86 33.94 -8.04
CA HIS A 263 -0.20 32.94 -8.00
C HIS A 263 -0.77 32.74 -6.60
N SER A 264 0.05 32.85 -5.59
CA SER A 264 -0.35 32.61 -4.20
C SER A 264 0.41 33.54 -3.28
N TRP A 265 -0.33 34.38 -2.53
CA TRP A 265 0.27 35.26 -1.56
C TRP A 265 0.84 34.49 -0.36
N ASP A 266 2.03 34.85 0.08
CA ASP A 266 2.70 34.35 1.28
C ASP A 266 3.54 35.43 1.94
N SER A 267 3.13 35.86 3.12
CA SER A 267 3.81 36.93 3.90
C SER A 267 5.26 36.55 4.22
N GLY A 268 5.55 35.26 4.50
CA GLY A 268 6.91 34.82 4.78
C GLY A 268 7.85 34.94 3.57
N LEU A 269 7.37 34.72 2.35
CA LEU A 269 8.13 34.97 1.12
C LEU A 269 8.31 36.48 0.88
N ALA A 270 7.29 37.30 1.16
CA ALA A 270 7.40 38.73 1.08
C ALA A 270 8.45 39.28 2.07
N MET A 271 8.54 38.72 3.26
CA MET A 271 9.59 39.00 4.23
C MET A 271 10.99 38.66 3.72
N LEU A 272 11.16 37.49 3.13
CA LEU A 272 12.44 37.05 2.56
C LEU A 272 12.86 37.90 1.35
N TYR A 273 11.90 38.40 0.58
CA TYR A 273 12.19 39.31 -0.54
C TYR A 273 12.94 40.56 -0.10
N GLY A 274 12.58 41.15 1.04
CA GLY A 274 13.28 42.27 1.62
C GLY A 274 14.70 41.95 2.12
N GLN A 275 15.00 40.68 2.35
CA GLN A 275 16.34 40.20 2.76
C GLN A 275 17.27 39.93 1.57
N ALA A 276 16.71 39.56 0.43
CA ALA A 276 17.48 39.32 -0.79
C ALA A 276 18.16 40.60 -1.28
N GLN A 277 19.38 40.49 -1.81
CA GLN A 277 20.14 41.60 -2.35
C GLN A 277 19.97 41.65 -3.88
N GLY A 278 18.98 42.38 -4.34
CA GLY A 278 18.73 42.69 -5.74
C GLY A 278 18.89 44.18 -6.04
N ASN A 279 18.41 44.61 -7.24
CA ASN A 279 18.32 46.03 -7.52
C ASN A 279 17.34 46.71 -6.55
N PRO A 280 17.81 47.63 -5.69
CA PRO A 280 16.98 48.18 -4.65
C PRO A 280 15.78 48.99 -5.15
N ARG A 281 15.91 49.65 -6.31
CA ARG A 281 14.83 50.45 -6.92
C ARG A 281 13.70 49.54 -7.40
N ASP A 282 14.05 48.44 -8.09
CA ASP A 282 13.09 47.51 -8.62
C ASP A 282 12.39 46.75 -7.49
N GLN A 283 13.16 46.33 -6.45
CA GLN A 283 12.62 45.70 -5.27
C GLN A 283 11.62 46.62 -4.54
N LEU A 284 11.96 47.93 -4.38
CA LEU A 284 11.08 48.88 -3.72
C LEU A 284 9.77 49.03 -4.49
N ALA A 285 9.85 49.24 -5.81
CA ALA A 285 8.68 49.36 -6.66
C ALA A 285 7.79 48.09 -6.59
N ARG A 286 8.39 46.92 -6.53
CA ARG A 286 7.65 45.65 -6.42
C ARG A 286 6.95 45.51 -5.07
N LEU A 287 7.63 45.82 -3.97
CA LEU A 287 7.04 45.77 -2.63
C LEU A 287 5.91 46.80 -2.48
N GLU A 288 6.06 48.00 -3.04
CA GLU A 288 5.00 49.02 -3.05
C GLU A 288 3.77 48.55 -3.86
N GLN A 289 3.95 47.85 -4.99
CA GLN A 289 2.85 47.22 -5.73
C GLN A 289 2.10 46.15 -4.90
N TRP A 290 2.84 45.34 -4.16
CA TRP A 290 2.22 44.33 -3.29
C TRP A 290 1.50 45.00 -2.11
N LEU A 291 2.01 46.09 -1.57
CA LEU A 291 1.39 46.79 -0.47
C LEU A 291 0.00 47.33 -0.81
N VAL A 292 -0.24 47.72 -2.07
CA VAL A 292 -1.58 48.16 -2.53
C VAL A 292 -2.61 47.04 -2.34
N ARG A 293 -2.21 45.76 -2.53
CA ARG A 293 -3.09 44.61 -2.40
C ARG A 293 -3.14 44.04 -0.97
N HIS A 294 -2.08 44.25 -0.20
CA HIS A 294 -1.90 43.67 1.14
C HIS A 294 -1.43 44.75 2.14
N PRO A 295 -2.21 45.83 2.36
CA PRO A 295 -1.76 47.00 3.12
C PRO A 295 -1.52 46.71 4.61
N MET A 296 -2.21 45.71 5.15
CA MET A 296 -2.13 45.32 6.57
C MET A 296 -1.18 44.17 6.84
N ASP A 297 -0.41 43.72 5.84
CA ASP A 297 0.55 42.64 6.02
C ASP A 297 1.79 43.11 6.79
N PRO A 298 2.05 42.59 8.00
CA PRO A 298 3.14 43.06 8.85
C PRO A 298 4.52 42.67 8.29
N GLU A 299 4.64 41.48 7.70
CA GLU A 299 5.88 40.98 7.12
C GLU A 299 6.28 41.78 5.87
N LEU A 300 5.29 42.16 5.05
CA LEU A 300 5.51 43.03 3.88
C LEU A 300 5.94 44.42 4.31
N ASN A 301 5.26 45.03 5.28
CA ASN A 301 5.64 46.34 5.84
C ASN A 301 7.05 46.28 6.45
N TRP A 302 7.41 45.20 7.14
CA TRP A 302 8.76 45.01 7.65
C TRP A 302 9.81 45.02 6.52
N SER A 303 9.54 44.30 5.42
CA SER A 303 10.43 44.27 4.26
C SER A 303 10.62 45.62 3.62
N LEU A 304 9.54 46.37 3.43
CA LEU A 304 9.60 47.76 2.95
C LEU A 304 10.44 48.63 3.87
N GLY A 305 10.21 48.55 5.17
CA GLY A 305 10.96 49.29 6.17
C GLY A 305 12.46 49.01 6.13
N ARG A 306 12.84 47.73 6.06
CA ARG A 306 14.25 47.29 5.94
C ARG A 306 14.89 47.75 4.63
N LEU A 307 14.16 47.65 3.51
CA LEU A 307 14.68 48.09 2.22
C LEU A 307 14.86 49.64 2.18
N CYS A 308 13.88 50.40 2.67
CA CYS A 308 13.98 51.84 2.80
C CYS A 308 15.15 52.26 3.72
N GLN A 309 15.40 51.54 4.82
CA GLN A 309 16.54 51.74 5.69
C GLN A 309 17.87 51.57 4.96
N ARG A 310 18.01 50.49 4.15
CA ARG A 310 19.21 50.27 3.32
C ARG A 310 19.44 51.39 2.29
N GLN A 311 18.33 51.96 1.78
CA GLN A 311 18.37 53.09 0.83
C GLN A 311 18.46 54.46 1.51
N LYS A 312 18.66 54.51 2.82
CA LYS A 312 18.71 55.76 3.62
C LYS A 312 17.44 56.63 3.55
N LEU A 313 16.30 56.03 3.20
CA LEU A 313 14.97 56.67 3.16
C LEU A 313 14.31 56.58 4.53
N TRP A 314 14.89 57.29 5.51
CA TRP A 314 14.56 57.15 6.93
C TRP A 314 13.09 57.42 7.29
N GLY A 315 12.46 58.46 6.65
CA GLY A 315 11.04 58.71 6.87
C GLY A 315 10.11 57.62 6.44
N LYS A 316 10.32 57.06 5.24
CA LYS A 316 9.56 55.90 4.74
C LYS A 316 9.85 54.63 5.56
N ALA A 317 11.12 54.42 5.93
CA ALA A 317 11.52 53.30 6.76
C ALA A 317 10.77 53.28 8.10
N ARG A 318 10.73 54.36 8.79
CA ARG A 318 10.02 54.54 10.07
C ARG A 318 8.52 54.23 9.92
N LEU A 319 7.87 54.81 8.91
CA LEU A 319 6.45 54.65 8.64
C LEU A 319 6.09 53.14 8.49
N HIS A 320 6.83 52.41 7.67
CA HIS A 320 6.57 50.98 7.40
C HIS A 320 6.92 50.10 8.60
N LEU A 321 7.99 50.37 9.33
CA LEU A 321 8.35 49.62 10.53
C LEU A 321 7.32 49.81 11.66
N GLU A 322 6.85 51.06 11.86
CA GLU A 322 5.77 51.34 12.82
C GLU A 322 4.45 50.62 12.40
N ALA A 323 4.12 50.62 11.10
CA ALA A 323 2.95 49.90 10.58
C ALA A 323 3.06 48.39 10.83
N SER A 324 4.23 47.80 10.61
CA SER A 324 4.50 46.38 10.91
C SER A 324 4.28 46.08 12.39
N LEU A 325 4.82 46.87 13.29
CA LEU A 325 4.73 46.70 14.74
C LEU A 325 3.31 46.83 15.30
N ARG A 326 2.48 47.73 14.69
CA ARG A 326 1.07 47.90 15.10
C ARG A 326 0.24 46.64 14.88
N VAL A 327 0.51 45.87 13.83
CA VAL A 327 -0.26 44.66 13.49
C VAL A 327 0.28 43.45 14.25
N LYS A 328 1.59 43.33 14.39
CA LYS A 328 2.25 42.21 15.06
C LYS A 328 3.47 42.73 15.83
N PRO A 329 3.38 42.87 17.15
CA PRO A 329 4.55 43.23 17.95
C PRO A 329 5.59 42.12 17.80
N MET A 330 6.68 42.39 17.09
CA MET A 330 7.80 41.45 17.01
C MET A 330 8.52 41.48 18.36
N THR A 331 8.46 40.38 19.09
CA THR A 331 9.39 40.13 20.19
C THR A 331 10.77 39.94 19.57
N ALA A 332 11.69 40.87 19.94
CA ALA A 332 13.09 40.74 19.57
C ALA A 332 13.62 39.43 20.18
N THR A 333 14.01 38.47 19.34
CA THR A 333 14.82 37.32 19.68
C THR A 333 16.24 37.56 19.20
#